data_3aa3f36166371fa1c4457ea9849f90c7
#
_entry.id   3aa3f36166371fa1c4457ea9849f90c7
#
_cell.length_a   1.000
_cell.length_b   1.000
_cell.length_c   1.000
_cell.angle_alpha   90.00
_cell.angle_beta   90.00
_cell.angle_gamma   90.00
#
_symmetry.space_group_name_H-M   'P 1'
#
loop_
_entity.id
_entity.type
_entity.pdbx_description
1 polymer ?
#
loop_
_entity_poly.entity_id
_entity_poly.type
_entity_poly.pdbx_seq_one_letter_code
_entity_poly.pdbx_strand_id
1 'polypeptide(L)'
;MTPDFGIIKWFSISLCSGIGIGILFWGIGEPIYHLMQPPVSIDVRPGSHDAALFAISQSILHWSIAQYCIYALCGTIFALMAFNLKYPLSIMSGLAPIVPEKYQEPVKNIVHAACLFSICCAVISSCGALIMLISSCFSYLFHIEKSFLLSAAVTLFSTLFFVISSTTGLKKGMSFLSKMNTRAFFSFFFSFFSAARHLSF
;
A
#
# COMPACT_ATOMS: atom_id res chain seq x y z
N MET A 1 -12.63 -13.82 -23.04
CA MET A 1 -12.56 -12.40 -22.63
C MET A 1 -11.23 -11.82 -23.07
N THR A 2 -11.24 -10.72 -23.79
CA THR A 2 -9.99 -10.00 -24.13
C THR A 2 -9.60 -9.10 -22.97
N PRO A 3 -8.35 -9.07 -22.54
CA PRO A 3 -7.91 -8.21 -21.45
C PRO A 3 -8.06 -6.72 -21.80
N ASP A 4 -8.60 -5.91 -20.90
CA ASP A 4 -8.74 -4.45 -21.09
C ASP A 4 -7.41 -3.70 -21.10
N PHE A 5 -6.37 -4.29 -20.53
CA PHE A 5 -5.04 -3.71 -20.41
C PHE A 5 -3.99 -4.65 -20.97
N GLY A 6 -2.99 -4.10 -21.67
CA GLY A 6 -1.78 -4.84 -22.00
C GLY A 6 -0.98 -5.19 -20.73
N ILE A 7 -0.17 -6.23 -20.80
CA ILE A 7 0.57 -6.83 -19.66
C ILE A 7 1.33 -5.78 -18.83
N ILE A 8 2.06 -4.86 -19.48
CA ILE A 8 2.85 -3.83 -18.78
C ILE A 8 1.94 -2.85 -18.02
N LYS A 9 0.80 -2.47 -18.59
CA LYS A 9 -0.17 -1.61 -17.90
C LYS A 9 -0.78 -2.30 -16.69
N TRP A 10 -1.22 -3.54 -16.88
CA TRP A 10 -1.79 -4.36 -15.83
C TRP A 10 -0.78 -4.55 -14.69
N PHE A 11 0.44 -4.95 -15.02
CA PHE A 11 1.51 -5.13 -14.03
C PHE A 11 1.79 -3.83 -13.26
N SER A 12 1.91 -2.69 -13.95
CA SER A 12 2.18 -1.40 -13.30
C SER A 12 1.07 -0.98 -12.34
N ILE A 13 -0.20 -1.16 -12.74
CA ILE A 13 -1.35 -0.84 -11.88
C ILE A 13 -1.37 -1.78 -10.66
N SER A 14 -1.18 -3.08 -10.86
CA SER A 14 -1.15 -4.07 -9.78
C SER A 14 0.00 -3.83 -8.81
N LEU A 15 1.20 -3.53 -9.32
CA LEU A 15 2.36 -3.19 -8.49
C LEU A 15 2.09 -1.95 -7.64
N CYS A 16 1.58 -0.88 -8.25
CA CYS A 16 1.31 0.36 -7.53
C CYS A 16 0.12 0.27 -6.56
N SER A 17 -0.80 -0.66 -6.75
CA SER A 17 -1.87 -0.91 -5.78
C SER A 17 -1.41 -1.73 -4.58
N GLY A 18 -0.38 -2.56 -4.74
CA GLY A 18 0.21 -3.36 -3.67
C GLY A 18 1.34 -2.65 -2.92
N ILE A 19 2.16 -1.86 -3.63
CA ILE A 19 3.28 -1.12 -3.04
C ILE A 19 2.86 0.33 -2.82
N GLY A 20 2.35 0.61 -1.64
CA GLY A 20 1.97 1.95 -1.22
C GLY A 20 3.02 2.63 -0.34
N ILE A 21 2.70 3.84 0.12
CA ILE A 21 3.55 4.63 1.02
C ILE A 21 3.85 3.89 2.33
N GLY A 22 2.95 3.00 2.77
CA GLY A 22 3.15 2.18 3.95
C GLY A 22 4.44 1.36 3.88
N ILE A 23 4.72 0.71 2.76
CA ILE A 23 5.95 -0.07 2.58
C ILE A 23 7.19 0.84 2.60
N LEU A 24 7.14 2.02 1.95
CA LEU A 24 8.25 2.97 1.95
C LEU A 24 8.54 3.51 3.35
N PHE A 25 7.52 3.77 4.15
CA PHE A 25 7.65 4.27 5.51
C PHE A 25 8.06 3.16 6.49
N TRP A 26 7.29 2.06 6.51
CA TRP A 26 7.48 0.97 7.47
C TRP A 26 8.57 -0.02 7.08
N GLY A 27 8.93 -0.11 5.80
CA GLY A 27 10.02 -0.98 5.35
C GLY A 27 11.37 -0.67 6.01
N ILE A 28 11.58 0.56 6.46
CA ILE A 28 12.75 0.98 7.25
C ILE A 28 12.36 1.16 8.72
N GLY A 29 11.20 1.78 8.98
CA GLY A 29 10.75 2.13 10.32
C GLY A 29 10.48 0.91 11.20
N GLU A 30 9.86 -0.12 10.67
CA GLU A 30 9.49 -1.31 11.43
C GLU A 30 10.69 -2.15 11.89
N PRO A 31 11.67 -2.49 11.04
CA PRO A 31 12.87 -3.19 11.50
C PRO A 31 13.64 -2.41 12.57
N ILE A 32 13.77 -1.10 12.44
CA ILE A 32 14.43 -0.26 13.43
C ILE A 32 13.64 -0.23 14.74
N TYR A 33 12.32 -0.12 14.65
CA TYR A 33 11.45 -0.14 15.82
C TYR A 33 11.60 -1.44 16.62
N HIS A 34 11.48 -2.58 15.96
CA HIS A 34 11.62 -3.90 16.61
C HIS A 34 13.04 -4.18 17.10
N LEU A 35 14.07 -3.64 16.45
CA LEU A 35 15.45 -3.72 16.90
C LEU A 35 15.66 -2.97 18.23
N MET A 36 15.09 -1.77 18.33
CA MET A 36 15.28 -0.89 19.48
C MET A 36 14.29 -1.13 20.61
N GLN A 37 13.12 -1.67 20.29
CA GLN A 37 12.03 -1.95 21.23
C GLN A 37 11.42 -3.33 20.97
N PRO A 38 12.19 -4.43 21.15
CA PRO A 38 11.64 -5.76 21.03
C PRO A 38 10.55 -5.99 22.10
N PRO A 39 9.51 -6.79 21.79
CA PRO A 39 8.48 -7.13 22.77
C PRO A 39 9.07 -7.80 24.01
N VAL A 40 8.59 -7.40 25.19
CA VAL A 40 9.06 -7.97 26.47
C VAL A 40 8.89 -9.49 26.54
N SER A 41 7.88 -10.01 25.81
CA SER A 41 7.56 -11.45 25.79
C SER A 41 8.65 -12.34 25.21
N ILE A 42 9.57 -11.80 24.42
CA ILE A 42 10.66 -12.58 23.80
C ILE A 42 11.98 -12.53 24.58
N ASP A 43 12.04 -11.73 25.65
CA ASP A 43 13.21 -11.57 26.54
C ASP A 43 14.54 -11.37 25.79
N VAL A 44 14.52 -10.50 24.79
CA VAL A 44 15.67 -10.16 23.95
C VAL A 44 16.15 -8.76 24.23
N ARG A 45 17.47 -8.58 24.39
CA ARG A 45 18.06 -7.27 24.66
C ARG A 45 17.96 -6.34 23.44
N PRO A 46 17.45 -5.11 23.61
CA PRO A 46 17.44 -4.11 22.54
C PRO A 46 18.81 -3.90 21.89
N GLY A 47 18.83 -3.80 20.55
CA GLY A 47 20.06 -3.59 19.78
C GLY A 47 20.97 -4.82 19.68
N SER A 48 20.58 -5.98 20.21
CA SER A 48 21.34 -7.24 20.11
C SER A 48 21.19 -7.89 18.74
N HIS A 49 22.05 -8.86 18.45
CA HIS A 49 21.93 -9.68 17.24
C HIS A 49 20.58 -10.42 17.17
N ASP A 50 20.10 -10.96 18.29
CA ASP A 50 18.82 -11.65 18.36
C ASP A 50 17.64 -10.69 18.14
N ALA A 51 17.73 -9.46 18.64
CA ALA A 51 16.77 -8.42 18.34
C ALA A 51 16.77 -8.06 16.84
N ALA A 52 17.93 -8.05 16.18
CA ALA A 52 18.03 -7.81 14.75
C ALA A 52 17.39 -8.95 13.92
N LEU A 53 17.65 -10.20 14.30
CA LEU A 53 17.01 -11.36 13.66
C LEU A 53 15.48 -11.34 13.84
N PHE A 54 15.01 -11.04 15.05
CA PHE A 54 13.59 -10.88 15.31
C PHE A 54 12.99 -9.75 14.45
N ALA A 55 13.61 -8.57 14.43
CA ALA A 55 13.13 -7.41 13.70
C ALA A 55 12.97 -7.68 12.20
N ILE A 56 13.96 -8.32 11.59
CA ILE A 56 13.91 -8.69 10.16
C ILE A 56 12.83 -9.76 9.93
N SER A 57 12.78 -10.80 10.76
CA SER A 57 11.79 -11.87 10.63
C SER A 57 10.37 -11.34 10.74
N GLN A 58 10.12 -10.43 11.69
CA GLN A 58 8.81 -9.82 11.89
C GLN A 58 8.41 -8.93 10.70
N SER A 59 9.34 -8.13 10.20
CA SER A 59 9.09 -7.29 9.02
C SER A 59 8.79 -8.13 7.77
N ILE A 60 9.52 -9.22 7.55
CA ILE A 60 9.24 -10.16 6.47
C ILE A 60 7.87 -10.80 6.64
N LEU A 61 7.50 -11.21 7.85
CA LEU A 61 6.20 -11.81 8.13
C LEU A 61 5.06 -10.84 7.81
N HIS A 62 5.17 -9.59 8.22
CA HIS A 62 4.12 -8.57 8.01
C HIS A 62 3.98 -8.17 6.54
N TRP A 63 5.09 -8.05 5.79
CA TRP A 63 5.09 -7.47 4.44
C TRP A 63 5.26 -8.48 3.31
N SER A 64 5.15 -9.79 3.60
CA SER A 64 5.28 -10.82 2.59
C SER A 64 4.01 -11.68 2.46
N ILE A 65 4.16 -12.99 2.55
CA ILE A 65 3.12 -13.97 2.25
C ILE A 65 1.84 -13.75 3.06
N ALA A 66 1.95 -13.50 4.36
CA ALA A 66 0.79 -13.41 5.26
C ALA A 66 -0.19 -12.31 4.81
N GLN A 67 0.31 -11.12 4.52
CA GLN A 67 -0.51 -10.00 4.05
C GLN A 67 -1.12 -10.28 2.67
N TYR A 68 -0.32 -10.74 1.71
CA TYR A 68 -0.78 -10.94 0.35
C TYR A 68 -1.71 -12.15 0.20
N CYS A 69 -1.64 -13.15 1.08
CA CYS A 69 -2.62 -14.24 1.13
C CYS A 69 -4.03 -13.74 1.42
N ILE A 70 -4.19 -12.74 2.30
CA ILE A 70 -5.50 -12.15 2.60
C ILE A 70 -6.10 -11.49 1.36
N TYR A 71 -5.28 -10.69 0.65
CA TYR A 71 -5.71 -10.06 -0.61
C TYR A 71 -6.03 -11.07 -1.70
N ALA A 72 -5.20 -12.10 -1.84
CA ALA A 72 -5.40 -13.16 -2.83
C ALA A 72 -6.68 -13.95 -2.56
N LEU A 73 -6.98 -14.28 -1.31
CA LEU A 73 -8.20 -14.97 -0.91
C LEU A 73 -9.43 -14.14 -1.25
N CYS A 74 -9.49 -12.89 -0.81
CA CYS A 74 -10.59 -11.98 -1.10
C CYS A 74 -10.77 -11.77 -2.61
N GLY A 75 -9.67 -11.52 -3.33
CA GLY A 75 -9.68 -11.33 -4.78
C GLY A 75 -10.19 -12.56 -5.53
N THR A 76 -9.81 -13.77 -5.09
CA THR A 76 -10.28 -15.03 -5.66
C THR A 76 -11.77 -15.23 -5.44
N ILE A 77 -12.28 -14.93 -4.24
CA ILE A 77 -13.71 -15.03 -3.93
C ILE A 77 -14.51 -14.07 -4.83
N PHE A 78 -14.09 -12.80 -4.93
CA PHE A 78 -14.77 -11.83 -5.79
C PHE A 78 -14.71 -12.21 -7.27
N ALA A 79 -13.57 -12.73 -7.75
CA ALA A 79 -13.43 -13.19 -9.11
C ALA A 79 -14.36 -14.38 -9.39
N LEU A 80 -14.42 -15.36 -8.50
CA LEU A 80 -15.35 -16.50 -8.59
C LEU A 80 -16.81 -16.03 -8.67
N MET A 81 -17.20 -15.13 -7.77
CA MET A 81 -18.57 -14.61 -7.72
C MET A 81 -18.92 -13.85 -9.01
N ALA A 82 -18.06 -12.95 -9.47
CA ALA A 82 -18.36 -12.11 -10.62
C ALA A 82 -18.25 -12.86 -11.95
N PHE A 83 -17.18 -13.64 -12.16
CA PHE A 83 -16.90 -14.24 -13.46
C PHE A 83 -17.52 -15.61 -13.65
N ASN A 84 -17.57 -16.44 -12.61
CA ASN A 84 -18.11 -17.79 -12.69
C ASN A 84 -19.60 -17.82 -12.33
N LEU A 85 -19.98 -17.24 -11.21
CA LEU A 85 -21.36 -17.28 -10.71
C LEU A 85 -22.23 -16.11 -11.19
N LYS A 86 -21.65 -15.15 -11.94
CA LYS A 86 -22.36 -14.02 -12.57
C LYS A 86 -23.05 -13.07 -11.58
N TYR A 87 -22.59 -13.04 -10.33
CA TYR A 87 -23.04 -12.02 -9.38
C TYR A 87 -22.52 -10.63 -9.77
N PRO A 88 -23.16 -9.54 -9.36
CA PRO A 88 -22.65 -8.19 -9.54
C PRO A 88 -21.26 -8.04 -8.92
N LEU A 89 -20.39 -7.21 -9.51
CA LEU A 89 -19.09 -6.91 -8.91
C LEU A 89 -19.28 -5.99 -7.71
N SER A 90 -19.50 -6.59 -6.55
CA SER A 90 -19.83 -5.92 -5.29
C SER A 90 -19.22 -6.69 -4.13
N ILE A 91 -18.90 -5.98 -3.05
CA ILE A 91 -18.40 -6.61 -1.82
C ILE A 91 -19.45 -7.56 -1.23
N MET A 92 -20.73 -7.20 -1.34
CA MET A 92 -21.84 -8.05 -0.91
C MET A 92 -21.91 -9.39 -1.66
N SER A 93 -21.42 -9.45 -2.88
CA SER A 93 -21.44 -10.70 -3.68
C SER A 93 -20.67 -11.83 -3.00
N GLY A 94 -19.57 -11.52 -2.28
CA GLY A 94 -18.85 -12.52 -1.49
C GLY A 94 -19.64 -13.08 -0.31
N LEU A 95 -20.63 -12.36 0.17
CA LEU A 95 -21.49 -12.74 1.30
C LEU A 95 -22.86 -13.27 0.85
N ALA A 96 -23.27 -13.02 -0.39
CA ALA A 96 -24.59 -13.35 -0.90
C ALA A 96 -24.98 -14.83 -0.71
N PRO A 97 -24.09 -15.84 -0.87
CA PRO A 97 -24.45 -17.22 -0.64
C PRO A 97 -24.73 -17.59 0.82
N ILE A 98 -24.23 -16.77 1.76
CA ILE A 98 -24.30 -17.05 3.21
C ILE A 98 -25.46 -16.28 3.85
N VAL A 99 -25.82 -15.12 3.27
CA VAL A 99 -26.85 -14.24 3.82
C VAL A 99 -28.21 -14.59 3.19
N PRO A 100 -29.24 -14.96 4.00
CA PRO A 100 -30.59 -15.19 3.50
C PRO A 100 -31.12 -13.99 2.73
N GLU A 101 -31.87 -14.22 1.63
CA GLU A 101 -32.39 -13.17 0.75
C GLU A 101 -33.09 -12.02 1.50
N LYS A 102 -33.88 -12.35 2.51
CA LYS A 102 -34.60 -11.38 3.34
C LYS A 102 -33.69 -10.32 3.95
N TYR A 103 -32.44 -10.66 4.25
CA TYR A 103 -31.49 -9.78 4.94
C TYR A 103 -30.41 -9.21 4.00
N GLN A 104 -30.41 -9.54 2.73
CA GLN A 104 -29.36 -9.13 1.79
C GLN A 104 -29.28 -7.61 1.64
N GLU A 105 -30.39 -6.90 1.48
CA GLU A 105 -30.38 -5.44 1.32
C GLU A 105 -29.90 -4.69 2.56
N PRO A 106 -30.39 -4.94 3.79
CA PRO A 106 -29.85 -4.27 4.96
C PRO A 106 -28.38 -4.64 5.22
N VAL A 107 -27.97 -5.90 5.06
CA VAL A 107 -26.58 -6.33 5.22
C VAL A 107 -25.68 -5.66 4.18
N LYS A 108 -26.10 -5.58 2.93
CA LYS A 108 -25.39 -4.88 1.84
C LYS A 108 -25.10 -3.42 2.21
N ASN A 109 -26.10 -2.69 2.72
CA ASN A 109 -25.93 -1.29 3.09
C ASN A 109 -24.91 -1.13 4.24
N ILE A 110 -24.98 -1.98 5.26
CA ILE A 110 -24.03 -1.98 6.38
C ILE A 110 -22.62 -2.31 5.90
N VAL A 111 -22.47 -3.36 5.10
CA VAL A 111 -21.16 -3.79 4.57
C VAL A 111 -20.55 -2.72 3.68
N HIS A 112 -21.33 -2.12 2.77
CA HIS A 112 -20.84 -1.04 1.93
C HIS A 112 -20.42 0.19 2.73
N ALA A 113 -21.22 0.59 3.74
CA ALA A 113 -20.87 1.71 4.62
C ALA A 113 -19.59 1.44 5.42
N ALA A 114 -19.47 0.24 6.00
CA ALA A 114 -18.27 -0.17 6.75
C ALA A 114 -17.02 -0.20 5.86
N CYS A 115 -17.12 -0.76 4.65
CA CYS A 115 -16.01 -0.78 3.69
C CYS A 115 -15.63 0.62 3.22
N LEU A 116 -16.60 1.47 2.93
CA LEU A 116 -16.35 2.87 2.56
C LEU A 116 -15.64 3.62 3.69
N PHE A 117 -16.12 3.47 4.92
CA PHE A 117 -15.47 4.05 6.09
C PHE A 117 -14.02 3.56 6.24
N SER A 118 -13.80 2.24 6.13
CA SER A 118 -12.47 1.64 6.23
C SER A 118 -11.52 2.15 5.14
N ILE A 119 -11.99 2.28 3.90
CA ILE A 119 -11.20 2.83 2.79
C ILE A 119 -10.84 4.30 3.06
N CYS A 120 -11.79 5.11 3.51
CA CYS A 120 -11.53 6.50 3.86
C CYS A 120 -10.46 6.61 4.97
N CYS A 121 -10.59 5.84 6.04
CA CYS A 121 -9.60 5.81 7.13
C CYS A 121 -8.21 5.39 6.63
N ALA A 122 -8.13 4.34 5.80
CA ALA A 122 -6.87 3.87 5.24
C ALA A 122 -6.20 4.91 4.33
N VAL A 123 -6.98 5.60 3.49
CA VAL A 123 -6.46 6.67 2.62
C VAL A 123 -5.96 7.86 3.45
N ILE A 124 -6.72 8.30 4.45
CA ILE A 124 -6.32 9.42 5.33
C ILE A 124 -5.02 9.08 6.06
N SER A 125 -4.91 7.89 6.63
CA SER A 125 -3.70 7.42 7.31
C SER A 125 -2.50 7.37 6.37
N SER A 126 -2.68 6.82 5.18
CA SER A 126 -1.62 6.74 4.15
C SER A 126 -1.18 8.13 3.67
N CYS A 127 -2.12 9.07 3.48
CA CYS A 127 -1.81 10.44 3.12
C CYS A 127 -1.04 11.16 4.25
N GLY A 128 -1.40 10.92 5.51
CA GLY A 128 -0.66 11.44 6.66
C GLY A 128 0.81 10.98 6.66
N ALA A 129 1.05 9.69 6.49
CA ALA A 129 2.40 9.14 6.39
C ALA A 129 3.17 9.72 5.19
N LEU A 130 2.52 9.89 4.03
CA LEU A 130 3.11 10.53 2.85
C LEU A 130 3.57 11.96 3.13
N ILE A 131 2.72 12.77 3.74
CA ILE A 131 3.01 14.16 4.07
C ILE A 131 4.20 14.24 5.02
N MET A 132 4.21 13.40 6.07
CA MET A 132 5.32 13.33 7.02
C MET A 132 6.64 12.94 6.34
N LEU A 133 6.62 11.95 5.47
CA LEU A 133 7.80 11.48 4.75
C LEU A 133 8.34 12.55 3.81
N ILE A 134 7.51 13.12 2.95
CA ILE A 134 7.90 14.16 1.99
C ILE A 134 8.40 15.40 2.73
N SER A 135 7.69 15.87 3.74
CA SER A 135 8.12 17.04 4.54
C SER A 135 9.47 16.81 5.21
N SER A 136 9.70 15.58 5.70
CA SER A 136 11.00 15.22 6.30
C SER A 136 12.12 15.17 5.27
N CYS A 137 11.85 14.64 4.06
CA CYS A 137 12.82 14.66 2.96
C CYS A 137 13.17 16.07 2.52
N PHE A 138 12.18 16.95 2.35
CA PHE A 138 12.43 18.36 2.01
C PHE A 138 13.24 19.08 3.09
N SER A 139 12.89 18.89 4.36
CA SER A 139 13.61 19.45 5.48
C SER A 139 15.08 19.01 5.48
N TYR A 140 15.34 17.74 5.23
CA TYR A 140 16.69 17.19 5.20
C TYR A 140 17.51 17.68 4.00
N LEU A 141 16.93 17.63 2.78
CA LEU A 141 17.65 17.96 1.55
C LEU A 141 17.93 19.46 1.39
N PHE A 142 17.00 20.31 1.81
CA PHE A 142 17.08 21.76 1.62
C PHE A 142 17.43 22.51 2.90
N HIS A 143 17.66 21.79 4.01
CA HIS A 143 17.93 22.39 5.33
C HIS A 143 16.86 23.37 5.79
N ILE A 144 15.59 23.11 5.43
CA ILE A 144 14.43 23.92 5.81
C ILE A 144 13.84 23.36 7.10
N GLU A 145 13.52 24.21 8.06
CA GLU A 145 12.84 23.77 9.28
C GLU A 145 11.47 23.16 9.00
N LYS A 146 11.16 22.06 9.71
CA LYS A 146 9.83 21.47 9.66
C LYS A 146 8.82 22.44 10.21
N SER A 147 7.97 22.97 9.34
CA SER A 147 6.94 23.93 9.69
C SER A 147 5.56 23.46 9.25
N PHE A 148 4.54 24.02 9.89
CA PHE A 148 3.16 23.81 9.44
C PHE A 148 2.96 24.23 7.97
N LEU A 149 3.61 25.31 7.54
CA LEU A 149 3.52 25.81 6.18
C LEU A 149 4.07 24.82 5.15
N LEU A 150 5.22 24.18 5.46
CA LEU A 150 5.79 23.11 4.62
C LEU A 150 4.82 21.94 4.48
N SER A 151 4.27 21.46 5.59
CA SER A 151 3.31 20.35 5.60
C SER A 151 2.03 20.72 4.85
N ALA A 152 1.53 21.94 5.00
CA ALA A 152 0.36 22.43 4.27
C ALA A 152 0.62 22.50 2.77
N ALA A 153 1.79 22.99 2.35
CA ALA A 153 2.17 23.04 0.94
C ALA A 153 2.27 21.64 0.33
N VAL A 154 2.91 20.71 1.01
CA VAL A 154 3.01 19.28 0.60
C VAL A 154 1.62 18.67 0.49
N THR A 155 0.74 18.93 1.46
CA THR A 155 -0.64 18.44 1.45
C THR A 155 -1.40 18.96 0.25
N LEU A 156 -1.35 20.26 0.02
CA LEU A 156 -2.03 20.90 -1.12
C LEU A 156 -1.56 20.34 -2.45
N PHE A 157 -0.23 20.24 -2.63
CA PHE A 157 0.37 19.70 -3.86
C PHE A 157 -0.04 18.25 -4.09
N SER A 158 0.07 17.40 -3.06
CA SER A 158 -0.32 15.99 -3.15
C SER A 158 -1.79 15.83 -3.46
N THR A 159 -2.67 16.62 -2.82
CA THR A 159 -4.11 16.59 -3.07
C THR A 159 -4.46 16.99 -4.50
N LEU A 160 -3.84 18.04 -5.02
CA LEU A 160 -4.03 18.46 -6.43
C LEU A 160 -3.60 17.33 -7.39
N PHE A 161 -2.49 16.67 -7.12
CA PHE A 161 -2.02 15.54 -7.91
C PHE A 161 -3.00 14.36 -7.90
N PHE A 162 -3.56 14.03 -6.74
CA PHE A 162 -4.61 13.02 -6.60
C PHE A 162 -5.88 13.38 -7.36
N VAL A 163 -6.35 14.60 -7.23
CA VAL A 163 -7.56 15.07 -7.93
C VAL A 163 -7.37 14.98 -9.45
N ILE A 164 -6.28 15.51 -9.97
CA ILE A 164 -5.97 15.44 -11.41
C ILE A 164 -5.89 13.98 -11.88
N SER A 165 -5.21 13.11 -11.14
CA SER A 165 -5.09 11.69 -11.48
C SER A 165 -6.44 10.98 -11.47
N SER A 166 -7.27 11.28 -10.49
CA SER A 166 -8.59 10.66 -10.31
C SER A 166 -9.57 11.11 -11.40
N THR A 167 -9.59 12.38 -11.73
CA THR A 167 -10.50 12.94 -12.77
C THR A 167 -10.15 12.47 -14.17
N THR A 168 -8.89 12.16 -14.46
CA THR A 168 -8.46 11.62 -15.76
C THR A 168 -8.75 10.12 -15.95
N GLY A 169 -9.16 9.45 -14.89
CA GLY A 169 -9.64 8.07 -14.88
C GLY A 169 -8.57 6.99 -15.00
N LEU A 170 -9.00 5.75 -14.79
CA LEU A 170 -8.13 4.57 -14.69
C LEU A 170 -7.28 4.33 -15.96
N LYS A 171 -7.89 4.48 -17.13
CA LYS A 171 -7.22 4.14 -18.41
C LYS A 171 -6.16 5.16 -18.83
N LYS A 172 -6.24 6.41 -18.38
CA LYS A 172 -5.31 7.50 -18.75
C LYS A 172 -4.41 7.89 -17.56
N GLY A 173 -4.94 8.61 -16.59
CA GLY A 173 -4.15 9.20 -15.50
C GLY A 173 -3.49 8.17 -14.59
N MET A 174 -4.28 7.26 -14.01
CA MET A 174 -3.74 6.24 -13.12
C MET A 174 -2.76 5.31 -13.84
N SER A 175 -3.07 4.88 -15.08
CA SER A 175 -2.19 4.04 -15.87
C SER A 175 -0.86 4.75 -16.25
N PHE A 176 -0.88 6.05 -16.51
CA PHE A 176 0.31 6.83 -16.79
C PHE A 176 1.20 6.95 -15.55
N LEU A 177 0.61 7.36 -14.41
CA LEU A 177 1.34 7.50 -13.15
C LEU A 177 1.91 6.17 -12.66
N SER A 178 1.13 5.08 -12.75
CA SER A 178 1.60 3.74 -12.38
C SER A 178 2.80 3.30 -13.20
N LYS A 179 2.82 3.55 -14.50
CA LYS A 179 3.97 3.25 -15.35
C LYS A 179 5.20 4.09 -15.00
N MET A 180 5.00 5.38 -14.73
CA MET A 180 6.08 6.28 -14.34
C MET A 180 6.69 5.83 -13.02
N ASN A 181 5.85 5.51 -12.03
CA ASN A 181 6.28 5.00 -10.74
C ASN A 181 6.99 3.65 -10.85
N THR A 182 6.48 2.73 -11.67
CA THR A 182 7.11 1.42 -11.92
C THR A 182 8.50 1.60 -12.54
N ARG A 183 8.66 2.52 -13.50
CA ARG A 183 9.97 2.82 -14.10
C ARG A 183 10.94 3.40 -13.06
N ALA A 184 10.49 4.35 -12.25
CA ALA A 184 11.29 4.93 -11.17
C ALA A 184 11.71 3.87 -10.16
N PHE A 185 10.79 2.98 -9.75
CA PHE A 185 11.07 1.88 -8.84
C PHE A 185 12.17 0.95 -9.37
N PHE A 186 12.04 0.46 -10.60
CA PHE A 186 13.05 -0.42 -11.19
C PHE A 186 14.38 0.30 -11.42
N SER A 187 14.36 1.55 -11.85
CA SER A 187 15.58 2.35 -12.02
C SER A 187 16.34 2.49 -10.70
N PHE A 188 15.63 2.82 -9.62
CA PHE A 188 16.21 2.91 -8.29
C PHE A 188 16.73 1.55 -7.79
N PHE A 189 15.94 0.49 -7.97
CA PHE A 189 16.32 -0.86 -7.58
C PHE A 189 17.61 -1.31 -8.27
N PHE A 190 17.72 -1.17 -9.59
CA PHE A 190 18.92 -1.53 -10.32
C PHE A 190 20.12 -0.64 -9.96
N SER A 191 19.91 0.65 -9.73
CA SER A 191 20.99 1.55 -9.27
C SER A 191 21.52 1.14 -7.91
N PHE A 192 20.64 0.77 -6.98
CA PHE A 192 21.04 0.30 -5.66
C PHE A 192 21.84 -1.01 -5.73
N PHE A 193 21.38 -1.98 -6.52
CA PHE A 193 22.11 -3.25 -6.71
C PHE A 193 23.46 -3.04 -7.40
N SER A 194 23.53 -2.13 -8.37
CA SER A 194 24.80 -1.77 -9.00
C SER A 194 25.77 -1.13 -8.01
N ALA A 195 25.30 -0.20 -7.20
CA ALA A 195 26.10 0.44 -6.16
C ALA A 195 26.57 -0.55 -5.09
N ALA A 196 25.67 -1.43 -4.61
CA ALA A 196 26.01 -2.46 -3.63
C ALA A 196 27.07 -3.43 -4.14
N ARG A 197 27.04 -3.76 -5.44
CA ARG A 197 28.05 -4.62 -6.07
C ARG A 197 29.45 -3.96 -6.14
N HIS A 198 29.49 -2.63 -6.20
CA HIS A 198 30.77 -1.88 -6.17
C HIS A 198 31.34 -1.68 -4.75
N LEU A 199 30.50 -1.86 -3.71
CA LEU A 199 30.93 -1.73 -2.31
C LEU A 199 31.34 -3.06 -1.66
N SER A 200 31.14 -4.19 -2.35
CA SER A 200 31.48 -5.53 -1.87
C SER A 200 32.87 -6.03 -2.32
N PHE A 201 33.78 -5.12 -2.70
CA PHE A 201 35.20 -5.40 -2.98
C PHE A 201 36.11 -4.63 -2.03
#